data_1c2a4063017c20c492a79269a7010ffe
#
_entry.id   1c2a4063017c20c492a79269a7010ffe
#
_cell.length_a   1.000
_cell.length_b   1.000
_cell.length_c   1.000
_cell.angle_alpha   90.00
_cell.angle_beta   90.00
_cell.angle_gamma   90.00
#
_symmetry.space_group_name_H-M   'P 1'
#
loop_
_entity.id
_entity.type
_entity.pdbx_description
1 polymer ?
#
loop_
_entity_poly.entity_id
_entity_poly.type
_entity_poly.pdbx_seq_one_letter_code
_entity_poly.pdbx_strand_id
1 'polypeptide(L)'
;MKLFKKALLVSALSCAGLVAPSLVSVLPGVDLAVAHAETKTKRVPALREKVYSQLARAQKLADDGDVKAGLEVLDSIKERSGSMNSYEIAMMHNFYGFIYYNENQLDKAIGSFELVVAEEAIPESLRLSTTFSLAQLAMANGDYKATVDYLDRWKKINTQPIKSNYYVLKAQALYQDKNYQSAVENINIAVSLTESEGNVPKENWLVLQRALYYSLSQPQKVADVLEKMVKLFDKSEYWIQLAGMFGELGEEKKQLALLETAKQRGFIQKRSDIIQLAQVYLFNGLPYKAAIALDEGIKKGVVEGNAKNYAFIAEAYVQSKDESKSIDYFVKADKDVSHGNYLQRIAEVYINLEKFDEAADAARSALDKGDLTFESNAYVALGMAQYNLKNFDASILAFEQAEKHKKSANLAKQWIKYVKREKIHAETLKQALL
;
A
#
# COMPACT_ATOMS: atom_id res chain seq x y z
N MET A 1 -3.14 0.47 21.60
CA MET A 1 -4.54 0.80 21.28
C MET A 1 -5.26 1.58 22.40
N LYS A 2 -5.01 1.31 23.68
CA LYS A 2 -5.63 2.04 24.82
C LYS A 2 -5.15 3.50 24.98
N LEU A 3 -3.93 3.83 24.63
CA LEU A 3 -3.37 5.20 24.73
C LEU A 3 -3.86 6.17 23.65
N PHE A 4 -4.26 5.67 22.48
CA PHE A 4 -4.75 6.52 21.38
C PHE A 4 -6.19 7.03 21.61
N LYS A 5 -7.01 6.30 22.38
CA LYS A 5 -8.39 6.69 22.69
C LYS A 5 -8.47 7.86 23.69
N LYS A 6 -7.53 7.99 24.63
CA LYS A 6 -7.52 9.07 25.62
C LYS A 6 -7.08 10.43 25.06
N ALA A 7 -6.28 10.46 24.00
CA ALA A 7 -5.77 11.71 23.43
C ALA A 7 -6.80 12.51 22.63
N LEU A 8 -7.87 11.87 22.14
CA LEU A 8 -8.84 12.52 21.24
C LEU A 8 -9.87 13.41 21.96
N LEU A 9 -10.16 13.17 23.22
CA LEU A 9 -11.17 13.93 23.97
C LEU A 9 -10.59 14.95 24.97
N VAL A 10 -9.30 14.83 25.33
CA VAL A 10 -8.64 15.81 26.22
C VAL A 10 -8.63 17.22 25.60
N SER A 11 -8.67 17.32 24.26
CA SER A 11 -8.76 18.62 23.56
C SER A 11 -10.15 19.28 23.67
N ALA A 12 -11.20 18.53 24.02
CA ALA A 12 -12.54 19.08 24.19
C ALA A 12 -12.81 19.59 25.63
N LEU A 13 -12.03 19.12 26.61
CA LEU A 13 -12.16 19.57 28.00
C LEU A 13 -11.51 20.92 28.28
N SER A 14 -10.56 21.37 27.48
CA SER A 14 -9.85 22.65 27.69
C SER A 14 -10.63 23.90 27.34
N CYS A 15 -11.84 23.77 26.76
CA CYS A 15 -12.70 24.93 26.43
C CYS A 15 -13.78 25.26 27.49
N ALA A 16 -13.86 24.49 28.58
CA ALA A 16 -14.83 24.76 29.67
C ALA A 16 -14.14 25.43 30.90
N GLY A 17 -12.95 25.98 30.76
CA GLY A 17 -12.17 26.60 31.84
C GLY A 17 -12.20 28.13 31.81
N LEU A 18 -12.82 28.71 32.78
CA LEU A 18 -12.53 30.01 33.43
C LEU A 18 -12.38 31.25 32.51
N VAL A 19 -13.46 31.98 32.35
CA VAL A 19 -13.40 33.41 32.04
C VAL A 19 -12.97 34.16 33.32
N ALA A 20 -11.69 34.44 33.46
CA ALA A 20 -11.21 35.48 34.37
C ALA A 20 -11.34 36.82 33.65
N PRO A 21 -11.83 37.90 34.31
CA PRO A 21 -11.92 39.20 33.67
C PRO A 21 -10.52 39.80 33.51
N SER A 22 -10.02 39.83 32.29
CA SER A 22 -8.83 40.57 31.93
C SER A 22 -9.20 42.04 31.72
N LEU A 23 -8.58 42.90 32.50
CA LEU A 23 -8.57 44.35 32.39
C LEU A 23 -8.25 44.80 30.94
N VAL A 24 -9.24 45.41 30.31
CA VAL A 24 -9.06 46.10 29.02
C VAL A 24 -8.45 47.48 29.32
N SER A 25 -7.20 47.66 28.93
CA SER A 25 -6.61 48.98 28.82
C SER A 25 -7.16 49.69 27.58
N VAL A 26 -7.90 50.74 27.82
CA VAL A 26 -8.50 51.62 26.80
C VAL A 26 -7.41 52.43 26.13
N LEU A 27 -7.20 52.26 24.83
CA LEU A 27 -6.54 53.22 23.95
C LEU A 27 -7.60 54.03 23.19
N PRO A 28 -7.51 55.35 23.15
CA PRO A 28 -8.50 56.17 22.49
C PRO A 28 -8.21 56.30 20.98
N GLY A 29 -9.26 56.13 20.19
CA GLY A 29 -9.35 56.72 18.86
C GLY A 29 -9.13 55.78 17.68
N VAL A 30 -10.11 54.90 17.39
CA VAL A 30 -10.47 54.53 16.00
C VAL A 30 -11.98 54.30 15.97
N ASP A 31 -12.72 55.17 15.33
CA ASP A 31 -14.16 54.97 15.00
C ASP A 31 -14.26 53.84 13.93
N LEU A 32 -14.48 52.63 14.38
CA LEU A 32 -14.96 51.54 13.52
C LEU A 32 -16.48 51.50 13.65
N ALA A 33 -17.18 51.93 12.61
CA ALA A 33 -18.59 51.67 12.41
C ALA A 33 -18.85 50.15 12.40
N VAL A 34 -19.12 49.58 13.55
CA VAL A 34 -19.56 48.19 13.68
C VAL A 34 -21.00 48.12 13.19
N ALA A 35 -21.18 47.57 11.98
CA ALA A 35 -22.47 47.12 11.53
C ALA A 35 -22.94 46.02 12.49
N HIS A 36 -23.84 46.35 13.41
CA HIS A 36 -24.52 45.39 14.25
C HIS A 36 -25.49 44.59 13.37
N ALA A 37 -25.03 43.44 12.88
CA ALA A 37 -25.99 42.41 12.52
C ALA A 37 -26.60 41.89 13.82
N GLU A 38 -27.90 42.18 14.06
CA GLU A 38 -28.68 41.60 15.14
C GLU A 38 -28.77 40.08 14.96
N THR A 39 -27.78 39.36 15.43
CA THR A 39 -27.92 37.96 15.76
C THR A 39 -28.82 37.91 16.99
N LYS A 40 -30.05 37.39 16.83
CA LYS A 40 -30.91 37.03 17.95
C LYS A 40 -30.20 36.00 18.82
N THR A 41 -29.38 36.46 19.75
CA THR A 41 -28.74 35.61 20.76
C THR A 41 -29.82 35.06 21.66
N LYS A 42 -30.12 33.77 21.51
CA LYS A 42 -31.01 33.05 22.44
C LYS A 42 -30.39 33.18 23.84
N ARG A 43 -31.12 33.77 24.80
CA ARG A 43 -30.63 33.89 26.19
C ARG A 43 -30.41 32.49 26.75
N VAL A 44 -29.18 32.15 27.08
CA VAL A 44 -28.81 30.88 27.73
C VAL A 44 -29.03 31.06 29.24
N PRO A 45 -29.79 30.17 29.90
CA PRO A 45 -29.96 30.21 31.35
C PRO A 45 -28.61 29.98 32.07
N ALA A 46 -28.49 30.53 33.28
CA ALA A 46 -27.29 30.31 34.09
C ALA A 46 -27.28 28.89 34.67
N LEU A 47 -26.07 28.30 34.73
CA LEU A 47 -25.81 27.07 35.50
C LEU A 47 -25.70 27.45 36.99
N ARG A 48 -26.66 26.99 37.80
CA ARG A 48 -26.66 27.28 39.25
C ARG A 48 -25.50 26.57 39.96
N GLU A 49 -24.80 27.27 40.84
CA GLU A 49 -23.65 26.75 41.56
C GLU A 49 -23.94 25.43 42.33
N LYS A 50 -25.12 25.34 42.95
CA LYS A 50 -25.58 24.13 43.65
C LYS A 50 -25.70 22.92 42.72
N VAL A 51 -26.14 23.11 41.49
CA VAL A 51 -26.22 22.05 40.48
C VAL A 51 -24.80 21.68 40.01
N TYR A 52 -23.99 22.68 39.66
CA TYR A 52 -22.63 22.46 39.21
C TYR A 52 -21.76 21.71 40.25
N SER A 53 -21.84 22.08 41.52
CA SER A 53 -21.07 21.41 42.59
C SER A 53 -21.42 19.92 42.73
N GLN A 54 -22.70 19.57 42.53
CA GLN A 54 -23.14 18.17 42.55
C GLN A 54 -22.64 17.40 41.28
N LEU A 55 -22.71 18.03 40.11
CA LEU A 55 -22.17 17.44 38.87
C LEU A 55 -20.64 17.22 38.97
N ALA A 56 -19.92 18.20 39.50
CA ALA A 56 -18.49 18.10 39.72
C ALA A 56 -18.12 17.01 40.76
N ARG A 57 -18.97 16.84 41.80
CA ARG A 57 -18.82 15.74 42.76
C ARG A 57 -19.00 14.36 42.07
N ALA A 58 -20.00 14.21 41.22
CA ALA A 58 -20.22 12.99 40.47
C ALA A 58 -19.02 12.63 39.58
N GLN A 59 -18.50 13.62 38.86
CA GLN A 59 -17.30 13.43 38.05
C GLN A 59 -16.11 13.01 38.90
N LYS A 60 -15.86 13.69 40.00
CA LYS A 60 -14.74 13.39 40.90
C LYS A 60 -14.82 11.96 41.42
N LEU A 61 -15.97 11.49 41.87
CA LEU A 61 -16.14 10.10 42.32
C LEU A 61 -15.81 9.09 41.23
N ALA A 62 -16.25 9.35 40.00
CA ALA A 62 -15.96 8.49 38.89
C ALA A 62 -14.46 8.52 38.50
N ASP A 63 -13.81 9.67 38.55
CA ASP A 63 -12.37 9.83 38.27
C ASP A 63 -11.50 9.18 39.37
N ASP A 64 -11.96 9.18 40.62
CA ASP A 64 -11.34 8.50 41.76
C ASP A 64 -11.56 6.95 41.71
N GLY A 65 -12.32 6.44 40.72
CA GLY A 65 -12.55 5.01 40.47
C GLY A 65 -13.91 4.48 41.00
N ASP A 66 -14.68 5.28 41.73
CA ASP A 66 -16.04 4.91 42.17
C ASP A 66 -17.10 5.39 41.17
N VAL A 67 -17.07 4.77 39.98
CA VAL A 67 -18.02 5.09 38.89
C VAL A 67 -19.48 4.92 39.34
N LYS A 68 -19.73 3.91 40.16
CA LYS A 68 -21.11 3.65 40.64
C LYS A 68 -21.63 4.79 41.52
N ALA A 69 -20.86 5.24 42.50
CA ALA A 69 -21.23 6.37 43.31
C ALA A 69 -21.35 7.66 42.49
N GLY A 70 -20.50 7.87 41.48
CA GLY A 70 -20.61 8.97 40.54
C GLY A 70 -21.94 8.96 39.78
N LEU A 71 -22.34 7.82 39.24
CA LEU A 71 -23.65 7.67 38.56
C LEU A 71 -24.83 7.82 39.51
N GLU A 72 -24.78 7.29 40.73
CA GLU A 72 -25.85 7.46 41.75
C GLU A 72 -26.07 8.95 42.08
N VAL A 73 -25.00 9.75 42.14
CA VAL A 73 -25.14 11.21 42.31
C VAL A 73 -25.86 11.84 41.12
N LEU A 74 -25.52 11.45 39.88
CA LEU A 74 -26.21 11.96 38.68
C LEU A 74 -27.65 11.51 38.62
N ASP A 75 -27.99 10.29 39.01
CA ASP A 75 -29.35 9.76 39.08
C ASP A 75 -30.18 10.56 40.09
N SER A 76 -29.62 10.91 41.25
CA SER A 76 -30.27 11.78 42.24
C SER A 76 -30.55 13.20 41.70
N ILE A 77 -29.68 13.72 40.82
CA ILE A 77 -29.90 15.01 40.15
C ILE A 77 -31.01 14.88 39.10
N LYS A 78 -31.02 13.80 38.34
CA LYS A 78 -32.00 13.48 37.32
C LYS A 78 -33.41 13.37 37.86
N GLU A 79 -33.60 12.80 39.04
CA GLU A 79 -34.91 12.74 39.71
C GLU A 79 -35.51 14.15 39.97
N ARG A 80 -34.65 15.17 40.08
CA ARG A 80 -35.05 16.57 40.33
C ARG A 80 -34.99 17.43 39.06
N SER A 81 -34.86 16.82 37.88
CA SER A 81 -34.71 17.52 36.60
C SER A 81 -35.88 18.46 36.28
N GLY A 82 -37.09 18.20 36.79
CA GLY A 82 -38.25 19.08 36.62
C GLY A 82 -38.08 20.50 37.18
N SER A 83 -37.09 20.74 38.06
CA SER A 83 -36.72 22.05 38.59
C SER A 83 -35.49 22.68 37.92
N MET A 84 -34.90 21.99 36.93
CA MET A 84 -33.71 22.40 36.22
C MET A 84 -34.05 23.11 34.93
N ASN A 85 -33.19 24.04 34.53
CA ASN A 85 -33.27 24.64 33.21
C ASN A 85 -32.55 23.81 32.16
N SER A 86 -32.79 24.09 30.87
CA SER A 86 -32.20 23.35 29.75
C SER A 86 -30.68 23.22 29.82
N TYR A 87 -29.99 24.27 30.26
CA TYR A 87 -28.52 24.21 30.36
C TYR A 87 -28.07 23.27 31.49
N GLU A 88 -28.76 23.26 32.61
CA GLU A 88 -28.45 22.32 33.71
C GLU A 88 -28.72 20.86 33.33
N ILE A 89 -29.83 20.62 32.61
CA ILE A 89 -30.17 19.28 32.10
C ILE A 89 -29.10 18.85 31.10
N ALA A 90 -28.72 19.70 30.15
CA ALA A 90 -27.66 19.42 29.19
C ALA A 90 -26.33 19.10 29.89
N MET A 91 -25.96 19.88 30.91
CA MET A 91 -24.72 19.61 31.66
C MET A 91 -24.80 18.29 32.42
N MET A 92 -25.93 17.96 33.04
CA MET A 92 -26.09 16.64 33.66
C MET A 92 -25.86 15.49 32.65
N HIS A 93 -26.47 15.56 31.47
CA HIS A 93 -26.26 14.56 30.42
C HIS A 93 -24.84 14.58 29.89
N ASN A 94 -24.18 15.71 29.83
CA ASN A 94 -22.79 15.84 29.44
C ASN A 94 -21.86 15.06 30.41
N PHE A 95 -22.11 15.14 31.73
CA PHE A 95 -21.37 14.39 32.75
C PHE A 95 -21.63 12.88 32.63
N TYR A 96 -22.88 12.44 32.42
CA TYR A 96 -23.17 11.05 32.07
C TYR A 96 -22.37 10.57 30.86
N GLY A 97 -22.38 11.37 29.80
CA GLY A 97 -21.64 11.07 28.57
C GLY A 97 -20.16 10.85 28.81
N PHE A 98 -19.53 11.73 29.58
CA PHE A 98 -18.11 11.57 29.92
C PHE A 98 -17.81 10.35 30.80
N ILE A 99 -18.63 10.08 31.82
CA ILE A 99 -18.47 8.89 32.68
C ILE A 99 -18.61 7.63 31.81
N TYR A 100 -19.65 7.50 31.01
CA TYR A 100 -19.82 6.35 30.12
C TYR A 100 -18.71 6.20 29.08
N TYR A 101 -18.21 7.32 28.56
CA TYR A 101 -17.07 7.30 27.64
C TYR A 101 -15.81 6.75 28.31
N ASN A 102 -15.50 7.20 29.52
CA ASN A 102 -14.33 6.73 30.29
C ASN A 102 -14.42 5.23 30.59
N GLU A 103 -15.64 4.74 30.82
CA GLU A 103 -15.94 3.32 31.01
C GLU A 103 -16.03 2.51 29.70
N ASN A 104 -15.72 3.13 28.56
CA ASN A 104 -15.79 2.51 27.22
C ASN A 104 -17.20 2.01 26.85
N GLN A 105 -18.26 2.59 27.47
CA GLN A 105 -19.66 2.33 27.16
C GLN A 105 -20.13 3.31 26.07
N LEU A 106 -19.63 3.14 24.83
CA LEU A 106 -19.80 4.12 23.76
C LEU A 106 -21.27 4.41 23.43
N ASP A 107 -22.14 3.40 23.38
CA ASP A 107 -23.56 3.58 23.09
C ASP A 107 -24.26 4.47 24.13
N LYS A 108 -23.96 4.26 25.42
CA LYS A 108 -24.54 5.11 26.49
C LYS A 108 -23.94 6.51 26.45
N ALA A 109 -22.68 6.66 26.11
CA ALA A 109 -22.06 7.97 25.96
C ALA A 109 -22.71 8.75 24.81
N ILE A 110 -22.92 8.11 23.65
CA ILE A 110 -23.61 8.69 22.49
C ILE A 110 -25.02 9.11 22.89
N GLY A 111 -25.81 8.21 23.48
CA GLY A 111 -27.17 8.52 23.92
C GLY A 111 -27.23 9.69 24.91
N SER A 112 -26.27 9.79 25.84
CA SER A 112 -26.17 10.90 26.77
C SER A 112 -25.85 12.22 26.07
N PHE A 113 -24.88 12.23 25.13
CA PHE A 113 -24.53 13.44 24.39
C PHE A 113 -25.62 13.86 23.40
N GLU A 114 -26.40 12.93 22.86
CA GLU A 114 -27.60 13.29 22.07
C GLU A 114 -28.60 14.07 22.88
N LEU A 115 -28.83 13.70 24.17
CA LEU A 115 -29.68 14.45 25.06
C LEU A 115 -29.12 15.87 25.36
N VAL A 116 -27.80 16.05 25.37
CA VAL A 116 -27.21 17.40 25.48
C VAL A 116 -27.61 18.28 24.30
N VAL A 117 -27.44 17.79 23.07
CA VAL A 117 -27.69 18.59 21.87
C VAL A 117 -29.18 18.73 21.54
N ALA A 118 -30.03 17.91 22.16
CA ALA A 118 -31.49 18.03 22.08
C ALA A 118 -32.03 19.21 22.86
N GLU A 119 -31.34 19.67 23.93
CA GLU A 119 -31.74 20.81 24.72
C GLU A 119 -31.68 22.10 23.90
N GLU A 120 -32.75 22.90 23.95
CA GLU A 120 -32.88 24.08 23.09
C GLU A 120 -32.03 25.27 23.55
N ALA A 121 -32.02 25.55 24.86
CA ALA A 121 -31.42 26.75 25.44
C ALA A 121 -30.05 26.42 26.08
N ILE A 122 -29.07 26.03 25.26
CA ILE A 122 -27.69 25.76 25.68
C ILE A 122 -26.72 26.69 24.95
N PRO A 123 -25.50 26.90 25.51
CA PRO A 123 -24.46 27.66 24.81
C PRO A 123 -24.16 27.03 23.43
N GLU A 124 -23.99 27.89 22.42
CA GLU A 124 -23.66 27.44 21.06
C GLU A 124 -22.34 26.67 21.03
N SER A 125 -21.36 27.09 21.83
CA SER A 125 -20.08 26.39 21.98
C SER A 125 -20.24 24.95 22.50
N LEU A 126 -21.17 24.74 23.48
CA LEU A 126 -21.47 23.40 23.98
C LEU A 126 -22.14 22.55 22.90
N ARG A 127 -23.14 23.14 22.20
CA ARG A 127 -23.82 22.46 21.08
C ARG A 127 -22.82 22.02 20.00
N LEU A 128 -21.91 22.92 19.57
CA LEU A 128 -20.91 22.65 18.56
C LEU A 128 -19.92 21.57 19.03
N SER A 129 -19.33 21.73 20.23
CA SER A 129 -18.36 20.77 20.73
C SER A 129 -18.98 19.37 20.91
N THR A 130 -20.16 19.27 21.48
CA THR A 130 -20.86 17.99 21.71
C THR A 130 -21.25 17.33 20.38
N THR A 131 -21.77 18.09 19.41
CA THR A 131 -22.10 17.52 18.09
C THR A 131 -20.87 16.97 17.38
N PHE A 132 -19.72 17.64 17.51
CA PHE A 132 -18.46 17.12 16.94
C PHE A 132 -17.95 15.88 17.70
N SER A 133 -18.10 15.87 19.03
CA SER A 133 -17.77 14.69 19.85
C SER A 133 -18.65 13.49 19.50
N LEU A 134 -19.94 13.70 19.24
CA LEU A 134 -20.84 12.65 18.74
C LEU A 134 -20.33 12.04 17.43
N ALA A 135 -19.86 12.85 16.49
CA ALA A 135 -19.28 12.33 15.25
C ALA A 135 -18.02 11.47 15.52
N GLN A 136 -17.16 11.90 16.46
CA GLN A 136 -15.97 11.15 16.83
C GLN A 136 -16.30 9.83 17.55
N LEU A 137 -17.32 9.85 18.41
CA LEU A 137 -17.78 8.65 19.11
C LEU A 137 -18.45 7.65 18.17
N ALA A 138 -19.31 8.13 17.27
CA ALA A 138 -19.92 7.29 16.24
C ALA A 138 -18.85 6.63 15.34
N MET A 139 -17.80 7.37 14.96
CA MET A 139 -16.65 6.81 14.23
C MET A 139 -15.94 5.73 15.04
N ALA A 140 -15.71 5.95 16.33
CA ALA A 140 -15.06 4.99 17.22
C ALA A 140 -15.93 3.75 17.47
N ASN A 141 -17.24 3.91 17.44
CA ASN A 141 -18.23 2.84 17.59
C ASN A 141 -18.48 2.06 16.29
N GLY A 142 -17.92 2.52 15.15
CA GLY A 142 -18.10 1.89 13.86
C GLY A 142 -19.37 2.29 13.13
N ASP A 143 -20.13 3.24 13.66
CA ASP A 143 -21.31 3.80 12.98
C ASP A 143 -20.89 4.96 12.07
N TYR A 144 -20.46 4.59 10.87
CA TYR A 144 -19.92 5.55 9.89
C TYR A 144 -21.01 6.45 9.31
N LYS A 145 -22.26 5.98 9.21
CA LYS A 145 -23.39 6.79 8.74
C LYS A 145 -23.76 7.86 9.76
N ALA A 146 -23.90 7.47 11.03
CA ALA A 146 -24.12 8.43 12.10
C ALA A 146 -22.97 9.46 12.19
N THR A 147 -21.72 9.02 11.96
CA THR A 147 -20.58 9.94 11.91
C THR A 147 -20.78 11.04 10.87
N VAL A 148 -21.18 10.68 9.65
CA VAL A 148 -21.45 11.65 8.57
C VAL A 148 -22.62 12.56 8.94
N ASP A 149 -23.70 12.00 9.48
CA ASP A 149 -24.88 12.78 9.88
C ASP A 149 -24.55 13.80 10.97
N TYR A 150 -23.80 13.43 12.01
CA TYR A 150 -23.35 14.37 13.04
C TYR A 150 -22.43 15.45 12.49
N LEU A 151 -21.52 15.10 11.57
CA LEU A 151 -20.66 16.08 10.90
C LEU A 151 -21.50 17.05 10.06
N ASP A 152 -22.53 16.59 9.37
CA ASP A 152 -23.40 17.44 8.56
C ASP A 152 -24.30 18.34 9.45
N ARG A 153 -24.76 17.83 10.59
CA ARG A 153 -25.46 18.67 11.62
C ARG A 153 -24.48 19.72 12.16
N TRP A 154 -23.25 19.33 12.50
CA TRP A 154 -22.23 20.26 12.98
C TRP A 154 -21.95 21.37 11.96
N LYS A 155 -21.79 21.02 10.70
CA LYS A 155 -21.55 21.99 9.61
C LYS A 155 -22.65 23.02 9.47
N LYS A 156 -23.93 22.62 9.67
CA LYS A 156 -25.09 23.52 9.58
C LYS A 156 -25.13 24.58 10.68
N ILE A 157 -24.58 24.26 11.85
CA ILE A 157 -24.59 25.18 13.01
C ILE A 157 -23.28 25.92 13.20
N ASN A 158 -22.21 25.47 12.53
CA ASN A 158 -20.88 26.09 12.62
C ASN A 158 -20.80 27.34 11.73
N THR A 159 -20.49 28.48 12.35
CA THR A 159 -20.32 29.77 11.68
C THR A 159 -18.85 30.11 11.39
N GLN A 160 -17.91 29.31 11.90
CA GLN A 160 -16.49 29.53 11.75
C GLN A 160 -15.93 28.77 10.53
N PRO A 161 -14.77 29.17 9.98
CA PRO A 161 -14.08 28.43 8.92
C PRO A 161 -13.88 26.97 9.31
N ILE A 162 -14.22 26.07 8.41
CA ILE A 162 -14.11 24.62 8.65
C ILE A 162 -12.66 24.19 8.47
N LYS A 163 -12.09 23.58 9.51
CA LYS A 163 -10.70 23.11 9.51
C LYS A 163 -10.55 21.74 8.85
N SER A 164 -9.34 21.43 8.38
CA SER A 164 -9.00 20.17 7.70
C SER A 164 -9.45 18.91 8.45
N ASN A 165 -9.40 18.91 9.79
CA ASN A 165 -9.79 17.75 10.61
C ASN A 165 -11.26 17.31 10.41
N TYR A 166 -12.17 18.24 10.13
CA TYR A 166 -13.56 17.91 9.80
C TYR A 166 -13.63 17.08 8.53
N TYR A 167 -12.96 17.53 7.48
CA TYR A 167 -12.97 16.85 6.18
C TYR A 167 -12.27 15.49 6.24
N VAL A 168 -11.18 15.38 7.03
CA VAL A 168 -10.50 14.10 7.25
C VAL A 168 -11.40 13.10 7.94
N LEU A 169 -12.08 13.48 9.03
CA LEU A 169 -13.01 12.60 9.75
C LEU A 169 -14.15 12.14 8.84
N LYS A 170 -14.70 13.08 8.05
CA LYS A 170 -15.76 12.76 7.09
C LYS A 170 -15.28 11.83 5.99
N ALA A 171 -14.08 12.05 5.45
CA ALA A 171 -13.47 11.17 4.46
C ALA A 171 -13.22 9.77 5.00
N GLN A 172 -12.76 9.65 6.25
CA GLN A 172 -12.54 8.36 6.90
C GLN A 172 -13.86 7.59 7.09
N ALA A 173 -14.92 8.25 7.56
CA ALA A 173 -16.24 7.62 7.71
C ALA A 173 -16.79 7.15 6.36
N LEU A 174 -16.73 8.01 5.34
CA LEU A 174 -17.18 7.68 3.98
C LEU A 174 -16.35 6.54 3.35
N TYR A 175 -15.04 6.47 3.62
CA TYR A 175 -14.20 5.36 3.17
C TYR A 175 -14.64 4.03 3.77
N GLN A 176 -14.93 4.02 5.08
CA GLN A 176 -15.41 2.82 5.75
C GLN A 176 -16.82 2.40 5.29
N ASP A 177 -17.69 3.37 4.97
CA ASP A 177 -19.00 3.13 4.35
C ASP A 177 -18.93 2.83 2.85
N LYS A 178 -17.70 2.72 2.27
CA LYS A 178 -17.42 2.44 0.85
C LYS A 178 -17.95 3.51 -0.13
N ASN A 179 -18.28 4.69 0.35
CA ASN A 179 -18.60 5.83 -0.51
C ASN A 179 -17.31 6.55 -0.92
N TYR A 180 -16.53 5.89 -1.78
CA TYR A 180 -15.17 6.33 -2.14
C TYR A 180 -15.16 7.67 -2.88
N GLN A 181 -16.19 7.96 -3.71
CA GLN A 181 -16.25 9.22 -4.44
C GLN A 181 -16.40 10.41 -3.49
N SER A 182 -17.34 10.37 -2.57
CA SER A 182 -17.50 11.42 -1.57
C SER A 182 -16.32 11.49 -0.60
N ALA A 183 -15.71 10.34 -0.29
CA ALA A 183 -14.52 10.29 0.57
C ALA A 183 -13.33 11.01 -0.06
N VAL A 184 -13.05 10.78 -1.36
CA VAL A 184 -11.92 11.43 -2.05
C VAL A 184 -12.12 12.94 -2.18
N GLU A 185 -13.35 13.40 -2.39
CA GLU A 185 -13.66 14.83 -2.41
C GLU A 185 -13.32 15.50 -1.06
N ASN A 186 -13.72 14.89 0.05
CA ASN A 186 -13.44 15.42 1.38
C ASN A 186 -11.93 15.38 1.72
N ILE A 187 -11.22 14.29 1.43
CA ILE A 187 -9.78 14.25 1.73
C ILE A 187 -8.99 15.24 0.85
N ASN A 188 -9.42 15.47 -0.39
CA ASN A 188 -8.82 16.48 -1.26
C ASN A 188 -8.98 17.90 -0.68
N ILE A 189 -10.15 18.22 -0.14
CA ILE A 189 -10.37 19.51 0.53
C ILE A 189 -9.43 19.63 1.74
N ALA A 190 -9.32 18.59 2.58
CA ALA A 190 -8.45 18.62 3.74
C ALA A 190 -6.98 18.85 3.39
N VAL A 191 -6.48 18.15 2.36
CA VAL A 191 -5.11 18.28 1.86
C VAL A 191 -4.88 19.68 1.29
N SER A 192 -5.75 20.13 0.38
CA SER A 192 -5.62 21.44 -0.27
C SER A 192 -5.69 22.60 0.73
N LEU A 193 -6.58 22.52 1.74
CA LEU A 193 -6.69 23.54 2.78
C LEU A 193 -5.40 23.65 3.58
N THR A 194 -4.83 22.52 3.98
CA THR A 194 -3.57 22.48 4.73
C THR A 194 -2.39 23.04 3.91
N GLU A 195 -2.34 22.71 2.62
CA GLU A 195 -1.32 23.22 1.70
C GLU A 195 -1.46 24.73 1.45
N SER A 196 -2.70 25.24 1.34
CA SER A 196 -2.97 26.67 1.17
C SER A 196 -2.56 27.51 2.38
N GLU A 197 -2.53 26.90 3.57
CA GLU A 197 -2.03 27.49 4.82
C GLU A 197 -0.49 27.41 4.94
N GLY A 198 0.21 26.88 3.92
CA GLY A 198 1.66 26.68 3.93
C GLY A 198 2.12 25.51 4.80
N ASN A 199 1.22 24.64 5.22
CA ASN A 199 1.51 23.48 6.05
C ASN A 199 1.65 22.19 5.21
N VAL A 200 2.40 21.21 5.74
CA VAL A 200 2.53 19.89 5.13
C VAL A 200 1.36 19.00 5.58
N PRO A 201 0.62 18.38 4.65
CA PRO A 201 -0.42 17.40 4.98
C PRO A 201 0.16 16.23 5.76
N LYS A 202 -0.60 15.72 6.73
CA LYS A 202 -0.18 14.54 7.50
C LYS A 202 -0.07 13.31 6.57
N GLU A 203 0.95 12.50 6.82
CA GLU A 203 1.22 11.30 6.01
C GLU A 203 0.01 10.38 5.87
N ASN A 204 -0.71 10.12 6.97
CA ASN A 204 -1.90 9.27 6.97
C ASN A 204 -3.05 9.83 6.12
N TRP A 205 -3.11 11.14 5.87
CA TRP A 205 -4.10 11.74 4.97
C TRP A 205 -3.78 11.41 3.51
N LEU A 206 -2.50 11.50 3.12
CA LEU A 206 -2.05 11.12 1.78
C LEU A 206 -2.15 9.60 1.56
N VAL A 207 -1.92 8.79 2.60
CA VAL A 207 -2.19 7.35 2.55
C VAL A 207 -3.66 7.07 2.26
N LEU A 208 -4.58 7.77 2.93
CA LEU A 208 -6.03 7.64 2.67
C LEU A 208 -6.39 8.13 1.26
N GLN A 209 -5.86 9.29 0.85
CA GLN A 209 -6.08 9.85 -0.49
C GLN A 209 -5.65 8.89 -1.59
N ARG A 210 -4.46 8.30 -1.46
CA ARG A 210 -3.94 7.28 -2.36
C ARG A 210 -4.83 6.04 -2.41
N ALA A 211 -5.24 5.52 -1.24
CA ALA A 211 -6.11 4.35 -1.14
C ALA A 211 -7.47 4.58 -1.81
N LEU A 212 -8.02 5.79 -1.67
CA LEU A 212 -9.27 6.18 -2.33
C LEU A 212 -9.13 6.23 -3.84
N TYR A 213 -8.08 6.86 -4.38
CA TYR A 213 -7.83 6.86 -5.82
C TYR A 213 -7.58 5.46 -6.39
N TYR A 214 -6.92 4.58 -5.62
CA TYR A 214 -6.77 3.18 -5.99
C TYR A 214 -8.12 2.46 -6.06
N SER A 215 -8.98 2.64 -5.04
CA SER A 215 -10.33 2.05 -5.01
C SER A 215 -11.23 2.56 -6.13
N LEU A 216 -10.98 3.77 -6.62
CA LEU A 216 -11.69 4.37 -7.77
C LEU A 216 -11.05 4.02 -9.12
N SER A 217 -10.03 3.15 -9.14
CA SER A 217 -9.31 2.76 -10.36
C SER A 217 -8.75 3.98 -11.14
N GLN A 218 -8.16 4.92 -10.42
CA GLN A 218 -7.53 6.13 -10.97
C GLN A 218 -6.00 6.09 -10.82
N PRO A 219 -5.28 5.24 -11.57
CA PRO A 219 -3.86 4.98 -11.36
C PRO A 219 -2.98 6.22 -11.52
N GLN A 220 -3.32 7.13 -12.45
CA GLN A 220 -2.58 8.40 -12.58
C GLN A 220 -2.66 9.23 -11.30
N LYS A 221 -3.83 9.31 -10.67
CA LYS A 221 -4.00 10.04 -9.40
C LYS A 221 -3.26 9.37 -8.24
N VAL A 222 -3.19 8.05 -8.25
CA VAL A 222 -2.36 7.30 -7.29
C VAL A 222 -0.89 7.68 -7.45
N ALA A 223 -0.38 7.73 -8.69
CA ALA A 223 1.00 8.16 -8.97
C ALA A 223 1.25 9.61 -8.52
N ASP A 224 0.34 10.55 -8.82
CA ASP A 224 0.44 11.96 -8.40
C ASP A 224 0.58 12.10 -6.87
N VAL A 225 -0.21 11.32 -6.10
CA VAL A 225 -0.12 11.31 -4.63
C VAL A 225 1.18 10.68 -4.17
N LEU A 226 1.61 9.57 -4.78
CA LEU A 226 2.89 8.92 -4.45
C LEU A 226 4.09 9.81 -4.75
N GLU A 227 4.09 10.58 -5.84
CA GLU A 227 5.13 11.58 -6.11
C GLU A 227 5.22 12.62 -4.99
N LYS A 228 4.07 13.11 -4.52
CA LYS A 228 3.99 14.01 -3.36
C LYS A 228 4.56 13.34 -2.11
N MET A 229 4.19 12.08 -1.84
CA MET A 229 4.67 11.34 -0.67
C MET A 229 6.17 11.07 -0.72
N VAL A 230 6.73 10.77 -1.88
CA VAL A 230 8.18 10.63 -2.09
C VAL A 230 8.90 11.94 -1.76
N LYS A 231 8.39 13.08 -2.24
CA LYS A 231 8.99 14.40 -1.99
C LYS A 231 8.93 14.82 -0.51
N LEU A 232 7.83 14.50 0.18
CA LEU A 232 7.60 14.97 1.54
C LEU A 232 8.21 14.06 2.62
N PHE A 233 8.20 12.74 2.41
CA PHE A 233 8.54 11.77 3.46
C PHE A 233 9.75 10.92 3.13
N ASP A 234 10.16 10.84 1.88
CA ASP A 234 11.37 10.16 1.38
C ASP A 234 11.55 8.71 1.93
N LYS A 235 10.45 7.97 2.06
CA LYS A 235 10.46 6.60 2.55
C LYS A 235 10.60 5.60 1.40
N SER A 236 11.43 4.56 1.60
CA SER A 236 11.68 3.51 0.61
C SER A 236 10.41 2.90 0.03
N GLU A 237 9.38 2.70 0.87
CA GLU A 237 8.12 2.12 0.43
C GLU A 237 7.39 2.96 -0.62
N TYR A 238 7.47 4.30 -0.55
CA TYR A 238 6.81 5.18 -1.52
C TYR A 238 7.55 5.21 -2.85
N TRP A 239 8.88 5.11 -2.84
CA TRP A 239 9.68 4.96 -4.05
C TRP A 239 9.33 3.69 -4.83
N ILE A 240 9.23 2.56 -4.14
CA ILE A 240 8.91 1.27 -4.73
C ILE A 240 7.46 1.26 -5.26
N GLN A 241 6.51 1.80 -4.48
CA GLN A 241 5.11 1.88 -4.90
C GLN A 241 4.93 2.80 -6.12
N LEU A 242 5.63 3.94 -6.15
CA LEU A 242 5.60 4.86 -7.30
C LEU A 242 6.18 4.21 -8.55
N ALA A 243 7.29 3.49 -8.41
CA ALA A 243 7.86 2.72 -9.52
C ALA A 243 6.89 1.65 -10.04
N GLY A 244 6.19 0.94 -9.11
CA GLY A 244 5.13 -0.01 -9.48
C GLY A 244 4.00 0.66 -10.27
N MET A 245 3.56 1.84 -9.81
CA MET A 245 2.50 2.61 -10.44
C MET A 245 2.88 3.06 -11.86
N PHE A 246 4.12 3.53 -12.08
CA PHE A 246 4.57 3.86 -13.43
C PHE A 246 4.66 2.63 -14.34
N GLY A 247 4.97 1.44 -13.80
CA GLY A 247 4.87 0.19 -14.56
C GLY A 247 3.43 -0.12 -14.99
N GLU A 248 2.45 0.08 -14.09
CA GLU A 248 1.03 -0.11 -14.39
C GLU A 248 0.52 0.89 -15.44
N LEU A 249 1.05 2.11 -15.43
CA LEU A 249 0.75 3.16 -16.41
C LEU A 249 1.48 2.98 -17.76
N GLY A 250 2.36 1.98 -17.91
CA GLY A 250 3.17 1.78 -19.09
C GLY A 250 4.33 2.78 -19.25
N GLU A 251 4.66 3.51 -18.19
CA GLU A 251 5.76 4.49 -18.16
C GLU A 251 7.10 3.83 -17.75
N GLU A 252 7.53 2.85 -18.52
CA GLU A 252 8.65 1.94 -18.22
C GLU A 252 9.97 2.65 -17.91
N LYS A 253 10.26 3.75 -18.62
CA LYS A 253 11.48 4.54 -18.39
C LYS A 253 11.49 5.23 -17.03
N LYS A 254 10.32 5.73 -16.59
CA LYS A 254 10.18 6.32 -15.25
C LYS A 254 10.26 5.25 -14.16
N GLN A 255 9.63 4.09 -14.39
CA GLN A 255 9.73 2.95 -13.51
C GLN A 255 11.19 2.56 -13.28
N LEU A 256 11.94 2.37 -14.37
CA LEU A 256 13.36 1.99 -14.32
C LEU A 256 14.20 3.06 -13.58
N ALA A 257 14.03 4.34 -13.92
CA ALA A 257 14.77 5.43 -13.29
C ALA A 257 14.53 5.50 -11.77
N LEU A 258 13.30 5.32 -11.34
CA LEU A 258 12.95 5.30 -9.90
C LEU A 258 13.57 4.10 -9.18
N LEU A 259 13.50 2.90 -9.77
CA LEU A 259 14.09 1.70 -9.15
C LEU A 259 15.63 1.78 -9.11
N GLU A 260 16.29 2.33 -10.14
CA GLU A 260 17.73 2.58 -10.11
C GLU A 260 18.09 3.58 -9.02
N THR A 261 17.35 4.67 -8.90
CA THR A 261 17.55 5.65 -7.84
C THR A 261 17.32 5.03 -6.46
N ALA A 262 16.26 4.24 -6.29
CA ALA A 262 15.99 3.52 -5.06
C ALA A 262 17.10 2.53 -4.70
N LYS A 263 17.69 1.84 -5.70
CA LYS A 263 18.85 0.96 -5.51
C LYS A 263 20.07 1.76 -5.03
N GLN A 264 20.39 2.87 -5.68
CA GLN A 264 21.53 3.73 -5.30
C GLN A 264 21.39 4.29 -3.87
N ARG A 265 20.16 4.58 -3.43
CA ARG A 265 19.86 5.04 -2.08
C ARG A 265 19.78 3.92 -1.03
N GLY A 266 19.99 2.67 -1.43
CA GLY A 266 19.90 1.51 -0.53
C GLY A 266 18.47 1.14 -0.11
N PHE A 267 17.45 1.56 -0.84
CA PHE A 267 16.04 1.29 -0.54
C PHE A 267 15.55 -0.08 -1.05
N ILE A 268 16.30 -0.71 -1.97
CA ILE A 268 16.01 -2.06 -2.47
C ILE A 268 16.57 -3.09 -1.49
N GLN A 269 15.78 -3.48 -0.50
CA GLN A 269 16.24 -4.37 0.58
C GLN A 269 15.42 -5.65 0.72
N LYS A 270 14.15 -5.65 0.25
CA LYS A 270 13.26 -6.80 0.37
C LYS A 270 13.40 -7.70 -0.84
N ARG A 271 13.13 -9.00 -0.65
CA ARG A 271 13.08 -10.00 -1.73
C ARG A 271 12.23 -9.55 -2.92
N SER A 272 11.03 -9.04 -2.64
CA SER A 272 10.11 -8.54 -3.68
C SER A 272 10.74 -7.45 -4.54
N ASP A 273 11.43 -6.51 -3.89
CA ASP A 273 11.96 -5.32 -4.54
C ASP A 273 13.15 -5.68 -5.45
N ILE A 274 14.00 -6.61 -4.99
CA ILE A 274 15.14 -7.15 -5.78
C ILE A 274 14.62 -7.89 -7.02
N ILE A 275 13.60 -8.75 -6.84
CA ILE A 275 13.02 -9.50 -7.95
C ILE A 275 12.36 -8.53 -8.95
N GLN A 276 11.60 -7.55 -8.46
CA GLN A 276 10.99 -6.53 -9.31
C GLN A 276 12.05 -5.75 -10.10
N LEU A 277 13.12 -5.30 -9.46
CA LEU A 277 14.22 -4.60 -10.12
C LEU A 277 14.85 -5.45 -11.21
N ALA A 278 15.14 -6.74 -10.93
CA ALA A 278 15.72 -7.66 -11.91
C ALA A 278 14.78 -7.86 -13.12
N GLN A 279 13.48 -8.01 -12.89
CA GLN A 279 12.47 -8.13 -13.95
C GLN A 279 12.39 -6.86 -14.79
N VAL A 280 12.40 -5.68 -14.16
CA VAL A 280 12.37 -4.39 -14.88
C VAL A 280 13.63 -4.17 -15.69
N TYR A 281 14.80 -4.56 -15.18
CA TYR A 281 16.04 -4.55 -15.98
C TYR A 281 15.92 -5.44 -17.22
N LEU A 282 15.44 -6.68 -17.06
CA LEU A 282 15.30 -7.61 -18.17
C LEU A 282 14.34 -7.07 -19.23
N PHE A 283 13.19 -6.58 -18.79
CA PHE A 283 12.17 -6.00 -19.67
C PHE A 283 12.68 -4.79 -20.46
N ASN A 284 13.53 -3.96 -19.85
CA ASN A 284 14.16 -2.80 -20.49
C ASN A 284 15.45 -3.14 -21.29
N GLY A 285 15.69 -4.41 -21.61
CA GLY A 285 16.85 -4.81 -22.41
C GLY A 285 18.19 -4.68 -21.69
N LEU A 286 18.21 -4.78 -20.37
CA LEU A 286 19.38 -4.73 -19.51
C LEU A 286 19.65 -6.08 -18.82
N PRO A 287 19.77 -7.20 -19.59
CA PRO A 287 19.82 -8.54 -19.02
C PRO A 287 21.00 -8.75 -18.09
N TYR A 288 22.16 -8.18 -18.39
CA TYR A 288 23.32 -8.27 -17.50
C TYR A 288 23.05 -7.65 -16.12
N LYS A 289 22.44 -6.45 -16.07
CA LYS A 289 22.03 -5.82 -14.80
C LYS A 289 21.00 -6.66 -14.04
N ALA A 290 20.08 -7.31 -14.76
CA ALA A 290 19.09 -8.21 -14.19
C ALA A 290 19.73 -9.40 -13.49
N ALA A 291 20.68 -10.06 -14.15
CA ALA A 291 21.46 -11.18 -13.60
C ALA A 291 22.21 -10.77 -12.33
N ILE A 292 22.95 -9.68 -12.39
CA ILE A 292 23.73 -9.18 -11.25
C ILE A 292 22.83 -8.82 -10.06
N ALA A 293 21.72 -8.11 -10.29
CA ALA A 293 20.82 -7.70 -9.20
C ALA A 293 20.25 -8.91 -8.43
N LEU A 294 19.85 -9.95 -9.15
CA LEU A 294 19.28 -11.15 -8.53
C LEU A 294 20.37 -12.01 -7.85
N ASP A 295 21.55 -12.14 -8.48
CA ASP A 295 22.67 -12.87 -7.91
C ASP A 295 23.19 -12.23 -6.61
N GLU A 296 23.33 -10.90 -6.57
CA GLU A 296 23.65 -10.16 -5.35
C GLU A 296 22.60 -10.39 -4.25
N GLY A 297 21.32 -10.42 -4.61
CA GLY A 297 20.24 -10.72 -3.68
C GLY A 297 20.33 -12.12 -3.07
N ILE A 298 20.71 -13.11 -3.88
CA ILE A 298 20.95 -14.50 -3.42
C ILE A 298 22.17 -14.56 -2.53
N LYS A 299 23.29 -13.97 -2.93
CA LYS A 299 24.54 -13.94 -2.15
C LYS A 299 24.38 -13.27 -0.79
N LYS A 300 23.50 -12.25 -0.68
CA LYS A 300 23.15 -11.60 0.58
C LYS A 300 22.13 -12.38 1.43
N GLY A 301 21.63 -13.50 0.94
CA GLY A 301 20.61 -14.31 1.62
C GLY A 301 19.21 -13.66 1.67
N VAL A 302 18.99 -12.57 0.93
CA VAL A 302 17.68 -11.88 0.87
C VAL A 302 16.73 -12.59 -0.11
N VAL A 303 17.28 -13.10 -1.20
CA VAL A 303 16.56 -13.89 -2.20
C VAL A 303 17.01 -15.35 -2.08
N GLU A 304 16.06 -16.26 -2.13
CA GLU A 304 16.33 -17.69 -2.08
C GLU A 304 17.04 -18.17 -3.36
N GLY A 305 18.11 -18.95 -3.20
CA GLY A 305 18.81 -19.62 -4.29
C GLY A 305 18.08 -20.91 -4.68
N ASN A 306 16.99 -20.80 -5.43
CA ASN A 306 16.22 -21.93 -5.93
C ASN A 306 16.29 -22.04 -7.46
N ALA A 307 15.79 -23.14 -8.00
CA ALA A 307 15.85 -23.45 -9.43
C ALA A 307 15.32 -22.29 -10.30
N LYS A 308 14.17 -21.69 -9.91
CA LYS A 308 13.56 -20.59 -10.66
C LYS A 308 14.46 -19.35 -10.72
N ASN A 309 15.04 -18.95 -9.60
CA ASN A 309 15.88 -17.76 -9.52
C ASN A 309 17.24 -17.98 -10.23
N TYR A 310 17.83 -19.18 -10.10
CA TYR A 310 19.05 -19.51 -10.85
C TYR A 310 18.78 -19.58 -12.35
N ALA A 311 17.67 -20.17 -12.79
CA ALA A 311 17.29 -20.18 -14.21
C ALA A 311 17.06 -18.76 -14.76
N PHE A 312 16.46 -17.87 -13.98
CA PHE A 312 16.30 -16.46 -14.38
C PHE A 312 17.67 -15.80 -14.64
N ILE A 313 18.63 -16.00 -13.72
CA ILE A 313 19.99 -15.46 -13.86
C ILE A 313 20.68 -16.06 -15.10
N ALA A 314 20.55 -17.38 -15.30
CA ALA A 314 21.13 -18.07 -16.45
C ALA A 314 20.58 -17.52 -17.79
N GLU A 315 19.26 -17.40 -17.91
CA GLU A 315 18.63 -16.82 -19.11
C GLU A 315 19.03 -15.37 -19.35
N ALA A 316 19.17 -14.58 -18.26
CA ALA A 316 19.63 -13.21 -18.37
C ALA A 316 21.10 -13.14 -18.88
N TYR A 317 21.97 -14.07 -18.46
CA TYR A 317 23.33 -14.17 -19.01
C TYR A 317 23.34 -14.64 -20.48
N VAL A 318 22.47 -15.55 -20.88
CA VAL A 318 22.32 -15.92 -22.31
C VAL A 318 21.89 -14.68 -23.12
N GLN A 319 20.93 -13.93 -22.66
CA GLN A 319 20.46 -12.72 -23.37
C GLN A 319 21.53 -11.62 -23.42
N SER A 320 22.41 -11.54 -22.42
CA SER A 320 23.51 -10.58 -22.40
C SER A 320 24.75 -11.04 -23.18
N LYS A 321 24.70 -12.24 -23.82
CA LYS A 321 25.83 -12.89 -24.52
C LYS A 321 27.00 -13.29 -23.62
N ASP A 322 26.75 -13.43 -22.33
CA ASP A 322 27.71 -13.99 -21.37
C ASP A 322 27.40 -15.48 -21.13
N GLU A 323 27.39 -16.22 -22.23
CA GLU A 323 26.92 -17.61 -22.30
C GLU A 323 27.67 -18.54 -21.35
N SER A 324 28.99 -18.34 -21.20
CA SER A 324 29.80 -19.15 -20.29
C SER A 324 29.31 -19.08 -18.83
N LYS A 325 28.91 -17.89 -18.36
CA LYS A 325 28.37 -17.76 -17.01
C LYS A 325 26.98 -18.39 -16.86
N SER A 326 26.18 -18.42 -17.92
CA SER A 326 24.84 -18.99 -17.86
C SER A 326 24.86 -20.47 -17.48
N ILE A 327 25.89 -21.23 -17.91
CA ILE A 327 26.01 -22.66 -17.65
C ILE A 327 26.04 -22.93 -16.14
N ASP A 328 26.88 -22.20 -15.40
CA ASP A 328 26.99 -22.37 -13.93
C ASP A 328 25.68 -22.20 -13.21
N TYR A 329 24.85 -21.25 -13.68
CA TYR A 329 23.53 -20.99 -13.08
C TYR A 329 22.48 -22.00 -13.54
N PHE A 330 22.53 -22.50 -14.77
CA PHE A 330 21.67 -23.61 -15.19
C PHE A 330 22.01 -24.90 -14.42
N VAL A 331 23.29 -25.20 -14.18
CA VAL A 331 23.70 -26.33 -13.34
C VAL A 331 23.15 -26.20 -11.92
N LYS A 332 23.19 -24.99 -11.32
CA LYS A 332 22.58 -24.74 -10.02
C LYS A 332 21.05 -24.92 -10.06
N ALA A 333 20.41 -24.49 -11.14
CA ALA A 333 18.96 -24.64 -11.33
C ALA A 333 18.55 -26.12 -11.51
N ASP A 334 19.42 -26.94 -12.14
CA ASP A 334 19.14 -28.35 -12.41
C ASP A 334 19.26 -29.24 -11.17
N LYS A 335 19.94 -28.79 -10.12
CA LYS A 335 20.37 -29.64 -8.98
C LYS A 335 19.19 -30.30 -8.24
N ASP A 336 18.10 -29.58 -8.04
CA ASP A 336 17.00 -30.02 -7.17
C ASP A 336 15.67 -30.20 -7.97
N VAL A 337 15.76 -30.44 -9.29
CA VAL A 337 14.58 -30.68 -10.14
C VAL A 337 14.65 -32.06 -10.78
N SER A 338 13.46 -32.64 -11.08
CA SER A 338 13.34 -33.95 -11.68
C SER A 338 13.33 -33.95 -13.22
N HIS A 339 13.09 -32.79 -13.83
CA HIS A 339 12.97 -32.63 -15.29
C HIS A 339 14.31 -32.23 -15.94
N GLY A 340 14.52 -32.62 -17.22
CA GLY A 340 15.75 -32.34 -17.97
C GLY A 340 15.81 -30.96 -18.66
N ASN A 341 14.84 -30.04 -18.42
CA ASN A 341 14.74 -28.78 -19.17
C ASN A 341 16.02 -27.90 -19.04
N TYR A 342 16.65 -27.85 -17.89
CA TYR A 342 17.86 -27.02 -17.71
C TYR A 342 19.07 -27.62 -18.38
N LEU A 343 19.20 -28.98 -18.40
CA LEU A 343 20.21 -29.67 -19.13
C LEU A 343 20.07 -29.46 -20.66
N GLN A 344 18.82 -29.44 -21.16
CA GLN A 344 18.54 -29.05 -22.53
C GLN A 344 19.04 -27.63 -22.84
N ARG A 345 18.78 -26.66 -21.94
CA ARG A 345 19.29 -25.29 -22.12
C ARG A 345 20.83 -25.23 -22.10
N ILE A 346 21.47 -26.02 -21.24
CA ILE A 346 22.94 -26.16 -21.21
C ILE A 346 23.46 -26.69 -22.56
N ALA A 347 22.81 -27.68 -23.14
CA ALA A 347 23.19 -28.21 -24.45
C ALA A 347 23.10 -27.13 -25.55
N GLU A 348 22.03 -26.35 -25.56
CA GLU A 348 21.85 -25.25 -26.52
C GLU A 348 22.95 -24.17 -26.36
N VAL A 349 23.29 -23.83 -25.09
CA VAL A 349 24.36 -22.87 -24.80
C VAL A 349 25.73 -23.42 -25.25
N TYR A 350 26.02 -24.70 -25.01
CA TYR A 350 27.26 -25.30 -25.46
C TYR A 350 27.39 -25.35 -26.99
N ILE A 351 26.28 -25.51 -27.73
CA ILE A 351 26.26 -25.38 -29.19
C ILE A 351 26.68 -23.98 -29.62
N ASN A 352 26.14 -22.95 -28.99
CA ASN A 352 26.49 -21.56 -29.29
C ASN A 352 27.97 -21.25 -28.99
N LEU A 353 28.54 -21.93 -28.00
CA LEU A 353 29.95 -21.82 -27.63
C LEU A 353 30.87 -22.75 -28.46
N GLU A 354 30.32 -23.47 -29.44
CA GLU A 354 31.04 -24.47 -30.27
C GLU A 354 31.70 -25.61 -29.48
N LYS A 355 31.16 -25.87 -28.25
CA LYS A 355 31.60 -26.97 -27.39
C LYS A 355 30.71 -28.20 -27.63
N PHE A 356 31.00 -28.88 -28.72
CA PHE A 356 30.07 -29.87 -29.26
C PHE A 356 30.06 -31.19 -28.47
N ASP A 357 31.18 -31.59 -27.86
CA ASP A 357 31.19 -32.78 -26.99
C ASP A 357 30.32 -32.55 -25.75
N GLU A 358 30.54 -31.43 -25.07
CA GLU A 358 29.74 -31.06 -23.90
C GLU A 358 28.25 -30.84 -24.24
N ALA A 359 27.96 -30.30 -25.45
CA ALA A 359 26.60 -30.16 -25.94
C ALA A 359 25.90 -31.50 -26.12
N ALA A 360 26.63 -32.50 -26.72
CA ALA A 360 26.08 -33.83 -26.91
C ALA A 360 25.81 -34.54 -25.58
N ASP A 361 26.73 -34.41 -24.62
CA ASP A 361 26.58 -35.01 -23.29
C ASP A 361 25.44 -34.38 -22.51
N ALA A 362 25.30 -33.05 -22.53
CA ALA A 362 24.22 -32.34 -21.89
C ALA A 362 22.86 -32.70 -22.53
N ALA A 363 22.81 -32.82 -23.86
CA ALA A 363 21.57 -33.21 -24.55
C ALA A 363 21.14 -34.64 -24.21
N ARG A 364 22.09 -35.61 -24.14
CA ARG A 364 21.79 -36.98 -23.68
C ARG A 364 21.29 -36.97 -22.24
N SER A 365 22.02 -36.29 -21.36
CA SER A 365 21.61 -36.19 -19.95
C SER A 365 20.22 -35.58 -19.77
N ALA A 366 19.83 -34.60 -20.62
CA ALA A 366 18.49 -34.04 -20.63
C ALA A 366 17.44 -35.09 -21.04
N LEU A 367 17.69 -35.85 -22.08
CA LEU A 367 16.83 -36.92 -22.56
C LEU A 367 16.70 -38.07 -21.54
N ASP A 368 17.82 -38.49 -20.93
CA ASP A 368 17.83 -39.53 -19.91
C ASP A 368 17.09 -39.13 -18.64
N LYS A 369 17.20 -37.86 -18.23
CA LYS A 369 16.44 -37.29 -17.11
C LYS A 369 14.95 -37.19 -17.42
N GLY A 370 14.60 -36.92 -18.67
CA GLY A 370 13.21 -36.90 -19.16
C GLY A 370 12.39 -35.72 -18.67
N ASP A 371 11.10 -35.86 -18.73
CA ASP A 371 10.10 -34.84 -18.36
C ASP A 371 10.38 -33.46 -18.98
N LEU A 372 10.71 -33.49 -20.28
CA LEU A 372 11.06 -32.31 -21.06
C LEU A 372 9.81 -31.61 -21.60
N THR A 373 9.71 -30.31 -21.39
CA THR A 373 8.64 -29.48 -21.97
C THR A 373 8.66 -29.51 -23.51
N PHE A 374 9.87 -29.58 -24.10
CA PHE A 374 10.08 -29.65 -25.53
C PHE A 374 11.21 -30.66 -25.84
N GLU A 375 10.92 -31.95 -25.72
CA GLU A 375 11.87 -33.05 -25.93
C GLU A 375 12.56 -32.95 -27.30
N SER A 376 11.81 -32.51 -28.32
CA SER A 376 12.36 -32.30 -29.66
C SER A 376 13.57 -31.36 -29.69
N ASN A 377 13.66 -30.37 -28.81
CA ASN A 377 14.79 -29.44 -28.77
C ASN A 377 16.07 -30.15 -28.30
N ALA A 378 15.94 -31.06 -27.34
CA ALA A 378 17.08 -31.86 -26.89
C ALA A 378 17.61 -32.76 -28.02
N TYR A 379 16.73 -33.41 -28.79
CA TYR A 379 17.13 -34.16 -29.97
C TYR A 379 17.75 -33.29 -31.07
N VAL A 380 17.23 -32.08 -31.31
CA VAL A 380 17.82 -31.12 -32.25
C VAL A 380 19.24 -30.72 -31.80
N ALA A 381 19.38 -30.39 -30.51
CA ALA A 381 20.66 -30.03 -29.95
C ALA A 381 21.69 -31.20 -30.08
N LEU A 382 21.25 -32.42 -29.76
CA LEU A 382 22.09 -33.61 -29.95
C LEU A 382 22.48 -33.81 -31.41
N GLY A 383 21.52 -33.68 -32.34
CA GLY A 383 21.77 -33.79 -33.77
C GLY A 383 22.77 -32.76 -34.30
N MET A 384 22.64 -31.52 -33.87
CA MET A 384 23.61 -30.44 -34.22
C MET A 384 24.99 -30.69 -33.64
N ALA A 385 25.06 -31.10 -32.39
CA ALA A 385 26.35 -31.44 -31.76
C ALA A 385 27.05 -32.58 -32.49
N GLN A 386 26.36 -33.70 -32.76
CA GLN A 386 26.90 -34.86 -33.46
C GLN A 386 27.31 -34.52 -34.90
N TYR A 387 26.59 -33.65 -35.60
CA TYR A 387 26.99 -33.17 -36.92
C TYR A 387 28.34 -32.45 -36.90
N ASN A 388 28.51 -31.52 -35.96
CA ASN A 388 29.76 -30.76 -35.85
C ASN A 388 30.96 -31.65 -35.43
N LEU A 389 30.71 -32.70 -34.65
CA LEU A 389 31.67 -33.73 -34.31
C LEU A 389 31.97 -34.70 -35.48
N LYS A 390 31.34 -34.53 -36.64
CA LYS A 390 31.43 -35.40 -37.80
C LYS A 390 30.87 -36.82 -37.59
N ASN A 391 30.07 -36.99 -36.52
CA ASN A 391 29.37 -38.25 -36.25
C ASN A 391 28.05 -38.30 -37.00
N PHE A 392 28.11 -38.33 -38.34
CA PHE A 392 26.95 -38.13 -39.21
C PHE A 392 25.80 -39.11 -38.95
N ASP A 393 26.09 -40.38 -38.67
CA ASP A 393 25.05 -41.39 -38.42
C ASP A 393 24.31 -41.09 -37.11
N ALA A 394 25.05 -40.76 -36.05
CA ALA A 394 24.45 -40.36 -34.77
C ALA A 394 23.61 -39.05 -34.90
N SER A 395 24.07 -38.09 -35.71
CA SER A 395 23.36 -36.88 -36.03
C SER A 395 22.03 -37.15 -36.71
N ILE A 396 22.04 -38.03 -37.76
CA ILE A 396 20.83 -38.40 -38.47
C ILE A 396 19.83 -39.07 -37.54
N LEU A 397 20.30 -40.03 -36.71
CA LEU A 397 19.42 -40.69 -35.73
C LEU A 397 18.76 -39.70 -34.74
N ALA A 398 19.50 -38.72 -34.25
CA ALA A 398 18.96 -37.70 -33.35
C ALA A 398 17.90 -36.82 -34.05
N PHE A 399 18.14 -36.41 -35.29
CA PHE A 399 17.19 -35.64 -36.06
C PHE A 399 15.94 -36.49 -36.46
N GLU A 400 16.10 -37.78 -36.68
CA GLU A 400 14.93 -38.69 -36.91
C GLU A 400 14.05 -38.82 -35.67
N GLN A 401 14.60 -38.73 -34.44
CA GLN A 401 13.77 -38.60 -33.24
C GLN A 401 13.07 -37.25 -33.17
N ALA A 402 13.82 -36.14 -33.44
CA ALA A 402 13.23 -34.80 -33.48
C ALA A 402 12.08 -34.70 -34.52
N GLU A 403 12.17 -35.37 -35.65
CA GLU A 403 11.17 -35.41 -36.73
C GLU A 403 9.79 -35.94 -36.25
N LYS A 404 9.80 -36.84 -35.27
CA LYS A 404 8.53 -37.39 -34.71
C LYS A 404 7.68 -36.34 -34.01
N HIS A 405 8.28 -35.21 -33.62
CA HIS A 405 7.56 -34.14 -32.95
C HIS A 405 7.11 -33.06 -33.96
N LYS A 406 5.79 -32.79 -33.99
CA LYS A 406 5.16 -31.90 -34.98
C LYS A 406 5.85 -30.52 -35.11
N LYS A 407 6.32 -29.95 -34.00
CA LYS A 407 6.94 -28.61 -33.99
C LYS A 407 8.32 -28.59 -34.68
N SER A 408 9.09 -29.65 -34.59
CA SER A 408 10.43 -29.76 -35.13
C SER A 408 10.55 -30.53 -36.41
N ALA A 409 9.48 -31.21 -36.86
CA ALA A 409 9.47 -32.13 -37.99
C ALA A 409 10.09 -31.53 -39.28
N ASN A 410 9.68 -30.33 -39.67
CA ASN A 410 10.20 -29.67 -40.86
C ASN A 410 11.68 -29.33 -40.77
N LEU A 411 12.08 -28.79 -39.59
CA LEU A 411 13.48 -28.48 -39.32
C LEU A 411 14.35 -29.76 -39.34
N ALA A 412 13.89 -30.79 -38.66
CA ALA A 412 14.61 -32.07 -38.61
C ALA A 412 14.78 -32.72 -40.00
N LYS A 413 13.73 -32.74 -40.85
CA LYS A 413 13.83 -33.19 -42.24
C LYS A 413 14.88 -32.46 -43.06
N GLN A 414 14.95 -31.13 -42.90
CA GLN A 414 15.96 -30.32 -43.60
C GLN A 414 17.36 -30.70 -43.13
N TRP A 415 17.55 -30.83 -41.80
CA TRP A 415 18.83 -31.26 -41.23
C TRP A 415 19.25 -32.67 -41.68
N ILE A 416 18.32 -33.66 -41.69
CA ILE A 416 18.57 -35.01 -42.14
C ILE A 416 19.08 -35.00 -43.59
N LYS A 417 18.40 -34.25 -44.47
CA LYS A 417 18.81 -34.15 -45.88
C LYS A 417 20.21 -33.51 -46.02
N TYR A 418 20.44 -32.46 -45.21
CA TYR A 418 21.73 -31.76 -45.22
C TYR A 418 22.85 -32.65 -44.73
N VAL A 419 22.68 -33.30 -43.57
CA VAL A 419 23.71 -34.20 -42.99
C VAL A 419 24.00 -35.39 -43.87
N LYS A 420 22.97 -36.01 -44.51
CA LYS A 420 23.20 -37.11 -45.48
C LYS A 420 24.06 -36.67 -46.65
N ARG A 421 23.87 -35.46 -47.17
CA ARG A 421 24.70 -34.92 -48.26
C ARG A 421 26.15 -34.67 -47.79
N GLU A 422 26.34 -34.08 -46.64
CA GLU A 422 27.65 -33.83 -46.05
C GLU A 422 28.41 -35.15 -45.75
N LYS A 423 27.70 -36.17 -45.27
CA LYS A 423 28.27 -37.52 -45.09
C LYS A 423 28.84 -38.08 -46.38
N ILE A 424 28.03 -38.08 -47.48
CA ILE A 424 28.47 -38.60 -48.80
C ILE A 424 29.68 -37.79 -49.28
N HIS A 425 29.65 -36.45 -49.15
CA HIS A 425 30.77 -35.62 -49.55
C HIS A 425 32.05 -35.94 -48.77
N ALA A 426 31.96 -36.13 -47.47
CA ALA A 426 33.09 -36.50 -46.62
C ALA A 426 33.67 -37.89 -46.98
N GLU A 427 32.80 -38.84 -47.26
CA GLU A 427 33.22 -40.20 -47.70
C GLU A 427 33.90 -40.18 -49.08
N THR A 428 33.38 -39.37 -50.02
CA THR A 428 33.98 -39.20 -51.35
C THR A 428 35.33 -38.54 -51.27
N LEU A 429 35.49 -37.50 -50.46
CA LEU A 429 36.78 -36.86 -50.22
C LEU A 429 37.83 -37.84 -49.61
N LYS A 430 37.38 -38.63 -48.63
CA LYS A 430 38.26 -39.66 -48.01
C LYS A 430 38.75 -40.70 -49.04
N GLN A 431 37.83 -41.12 -49.94
CA GLN A 431 38.20 -42.07 -51.00
C GLN A 431 39.14 -41.45 -52.05
N ALA A 432 39.01 -40.14 -52.36
CA ALA A 432 39.87 -39.45 -53.33
C ALA A 432 41.29 -39.13 -52.78
N LEU A 433 41.46 -39.19 -51.45
CA LEU A 433 42.74 -38.95 -50.78
C LEU A 433 43.49 -40.23 -50.43
N LEU A 434 42.92 -41.42 -50.64
CA LEU A 434 43.53 -42.76 -50.55
C LEU A 434 44.02 -43.26 -51.91
#